data_652dee84f42c74a79dac4d894e065ed4
#
_entry.id   652dee84f42c74a79dac4d894e065ed4
#
_cell.length_a   1.000
_cell.length_b   1.000
_cell.length_c   1.000
_cell.angle_alpha   90.00
_cell.angle_beta   90.00
_cell.angle_gamma   90.00
#
_symmetry.space_group_name_H-M   'P 1'
#
loop_
_entity.id
_entity.type
_entity.pdbx_description
1 polymer ?
#
loop_
_entity_poly.entity_id
_entity_poly.type
_entity_poly.pdbx_seq_one_letter_code
_entity_poly.pdbx_strand_id
1 'polypeptide(L)'
;CWRDESRMLALEELPEKRIIAARFQKEDIYGMIWTTDLILNLEEKRLSVRLDQETTERTSSFFYHFSPPYFIRMVIRKGYAGMDGRLPVTGEPVALGIGEKELAEAVLLGKEHFQLPVVYVTKKWDGTYPLHVKRLFKLLQGTAHVLKEADPKLGALLRKSCDGENPHHGAIGIYYPSASAGKKKIHFEPYTEEILFQKIVNMIYRYENQQTRGPLYLWEDIRMERLRLNHSVLLNNHRKIQEENQDLYEIFEAQLKSQEERIETLTNRVTALSLENQGLHAKMEERQALPLLYKGSMREFYEGEVRGILLELLEDCLERQEPDTRSQEILKNILEENKKAGRQENRKSRIKRLLKGYSNLSASLKHDLEDLGFSVVSEGKHYKLTYFQDPRYTIVMAKSCSDARAGNNLASEIIRKML
;
A
#
# COMPACT_ATOMS: atom_id res chain seq x y z
N CYS A 1 -17.32 -14.32 -17.44
CA CYS A 1 -16.59 -13.07 -17.31
C CYS A 1 -17.51 -11.91 -17.66
N TRP A 2 -17.55 -10.88 -16.86
CA TRP A 2 -18.24 -9.62 -17.10
C TRP A 2 -17.21 -8.48 -17.05
N ARG A 3 -17.33 -7.49 -17.96
CA ARG A 3 -16.42 -6.37 -18.06
C ARG A 3 -17.17 -5.10 -18.46
N ASP A 4 -16.87 -3.98 -17.84
CA ASP A 4 -17.19 -2.62 -18.29
C ASP A 4 -15.89 -1.83 -18.54
N GLU A 5 -15.98 -0.51 -18.76
CA GLU A 5 -14.82 0.33 -19.10
C GLU A 5 -13.73 0.33 -18.02
N SER A 6 -14.10 0.19 -16.75
CA SER A 6 -13.18 0.30 -15.61
C SER A 6 -13.18 -0.92 -14.68
N ARG A 7 -14.00 -1.94 -14.94
CA ARG A 7 -14.19 -3.08 -14.05
C ARG A 7 -14.26 -4.39 -14.81
N MET A 8 -13.72 -5.44 -14.20
CA MET A 8 -13.83 -6.80 -14.71
C MET A 8 -14.17 -7.74 -13.56
N LEU A 9 -15.11 -8.66 -13.80
CA LEU A 9 -15.40 -9.78 -12.91
C LEU A 9 -15.25 -11.07 -13.69
N ALA A 10 -14.35 -11.93 -13.26
CA ALA A 10 -14.18 -13.29 -13.77
C ALA A 10 -14.54 -14.29 -12.67
N LEU A 11 -15.18 -15.39 -13.05
CA LEU A 11 -15.51 -16.51 -12.17
C LEU A 11 -14.95 -17.77 -12.77
N GLU A 12 -14.35 -18.60 -11.93
CA GLU A 12 -13.85 -19.93 -12.26
C GLU A 12 -14.36 -20.93 -11.22
N GLU A 13 -14.60 -22.15 -11.65
CA GLU A 13 -15.07 -23.24 -10.78
C GLU A 13 -14.31 -24.53 -11.12
N LEU A 14 -13.90 -25.24 -10.10
CA LEU A 14 -13.37 -26.60 -10.17
C LEU A 14 -14.31 -27.51 -9.40
N PRO A 15 -15.39 -28.01 -10.05
CA PRO A 15 -16.43 -28.82 -9.37
C PRO A 15 -15.86 -30.07 -8.71
N GLU A 16 -14.92 -30.75 -9.37
CA GLU A 16 -14.27 -31.97 -8.88
C GLU A 16 -13.49 -31.75 -7.58
N LYS A 17 -12.96 -30.55 -7.38
CA LYS A 17 -12.23 -30.13 -6.19
C LYS A 17 -13.04 -29.25 -5.25
N ARG A 18 -14.30 -28.99 -5.57
CA ARG A 18 -15.22 -28.15 -4.81
C ARG A 18 -14.66 -26.75 -4.52
N ILE A 19 -13.99 -26.16 -5.53
CA ILE A 19 -13.38 -24.83 -5.42
C ILE A 19 -14.12 -23.88 -6.35
N ILE A 20 -14.42 -22.69 -5.81
CA ILE A 20 -14.98 -21.54 -6.54
C ILE A 20 -14.01 -20.39 -6.40
N ALA A 21 -13.65 -19.77 -7.51
CA ALA A 21 -12.78 -18.60 -7.55
C ALA A 21 -13.45 -17.45 -8.27
N ALA A 22 -13.21 -16.23 -7.76
CA ALA A 22 -13.66 -15.00 -8.37
C ALA A 22 -12.48 -14.01 -8.41
N ARG A 23 -12.28 -13.37 -9.55
CA ARG A 23 -11.36 -12.25 -9.71
C ARG A 23 -12.15 -10.99 -10.04
N PHE A 24 -12.01 -9.97 -9.23
CA PHE A 24 -12.55 -8.66 -9.48
C PHE A 24 -11.41 -7.66 -9.70
N GLN A 25 -11.44 -6.97 -10.82
CA GLN A 25 -10.49 -5.91 -11.15
C GLN A 25 -11.23 -4.59 -11.30
N LYS A 26 -10.62 -3.53 -10.80
CA LYS A 26 -11.11 -2.17 -10.94
C LYS A 26 -9.94 -1.23 -11.23
N GLU A 27 -10.05 -0.48 -12.30
CA GLU A 27 -9.15 0.62 -12.60
C GLU A 27 -9.68 1.89 -11.90
N ASP A 28 -8.79 2.62 -11.23
CA ASP A 28 -9.12 3.90 -10.63
C ASP A 28 -8.79 5.07 -11.58
N ILE A 29 -9.16 6.27 -11.17
CA ILE A 29 -8.96 7.50 -11.97
C ILE A 29 -7.49 7.85 -12.20
N TYR A 30 -6.57 7.15 -11.56
CA TYR A 30 -5.11 7.34 -11.69
C TYR A 30 -4.44 6.23 -12.52
N GLY A 31 -5.23 5.37 -13.19
CA GLY A 31 -4.71 4.25 -13.98
C GLY A 31 -4.15 3.10 -13.12
N MET A 32 -4.49 3.05 -11.82
CA MET A 32 -4.12 1.94 -10.97
C MET A 32 -5.17 0.84 -11.04
N ILE A 33 -4.74 -0.36 -11.33
CA ILE A 33 -5.59 -1.55 -11.39
C ILE A 33 -5.53 -2.27 -10.03
N TRP A 34 -6.66 -2.31 -9.38
CA TRP A 34 -6.85 -3.06 -8.14
C TRP A 34 -7.44 -4.42 -8.47
N THR A 35 -6.71 -5.47 -8.15
CA THR A 35 -7.17 -6.85 -8.33
C THR A 35 -7.52 -7.46 -6.98
N THR A 36 -8.72 -8.03 -6.88
CA THR A 36 -9.16 -8.80 -5.72
C THR A 36 -9.48 -10.21 -6.16
N ASP A 37 -8.74 -11.18 -5.68
CA ASP A 37 -8.99 -12.59 -5.88
C ASP A 37 -9.65 -13.19 -4.65
N LEU A 38 -10.70 -13.95 -4.86
CA LEU A 38 -11.45 -14.68 -3.85
C LEU A 38 -11.43 -16.14 -4.23
N ILE A 39 -10.92 -17.01 -3.36
CA ILE A 39 -10.90 -18.46 -3.59
C ILE A 39 -11.55 -19.14 -2.40
N LEU A 40 -12.66 -19.80 -2.65
CA LEU A 40 -13.42 -20.57 -1.68
C LEU A 40 -13.21 -22.05 -1.94
N ASN A 41 -12.50 -22.71 -1.04
CA ASN A 41 -12.40 -24.15 -0.98
C ASN A 41 -13.48 -24.67 -0.05
N LEU A 42 -14.52 -25.30 -0.63
CA LEU A 42 -15.68 -25.81 0.11
C LEU A 42 -15.36 -27.07 0.91
N GLU A 43 -14.35 -27.83 0.49
CA GLU A 43 -13.93 -29.05 1.17
C GLU A 43 -13.18 -28.69 2.47
N GLU A 44 -12.22 -27.77 2.39
CA GLU A 44 -11.48 -27.26 3.55
C GLU A 44 -12.27 -26.22 4.35
N LYS A 45 -13.43 -25.77 3.84
CA LYS A 45 -14.21 -24.64 4.39
C LYS A 45 -13.36 -23.37 4.58
N ARG A 46 -12.50 -23.09 3.62
CA ARG A 46 -11.51 -22.03 3.67
C ARG A 46 -11.74 -20.99 2.58
N LEU A 47 -11.76 -19.72 2.96
CA LEU A 47 -11.78 -18.59 2.04
C LEU A 47 -10.42 -17.91 2.04
N SER A 48 -9.77 -17.85 0.88
CA SER A 48 -8.57 -17.05 0.65
C SER A 48 -8.94 -15.78 -0.11
N VAL A 49 -8.39 -14.66 0.33
CA VAL A 49 -8.56 -13.36 -0.34
C VAL A 49 -7.19 -12.78 -0.59
N ARG A 50 -6.91 -12.41 -1.85
CA ARG A 50 -5.70 -11.72 -2.25
C ARG A 50 -6.06 -10.36 -2.82
N LEU A 51 -5.31 -9.34 -2.42
CA LEU A 51 -5.33 -8.03 -3.01
C LEU A 51 -4.02 -7.79 -3.73
N ASP A 52 -4.11 -7.30 -4.95
CA ASP A 52 -2.96 -6.90 -5.75
C ASP A 52 -3.20 -5.54 -6.38
N GLN A 53 -2.11 -4.80 -6.62
CA GLN A 53 -2.12 -3.49 -7.25
C GLN A 53 -1.12 -3.47 -8.38
N GLU A 54 -1.58 -3.12 -9.56
CA GLU A 54 -0.74 -2.91 -10.73
C GLU A 54 -0.93 -1.49 -11.24
N THR A 55 0.14 -0.87 -11.69
CA THR A 55 0.07 0.43 -12.36
C THR A 55 0.68 0.35 -13.74
N THR A 56 0.04 1.01 -14.69
CA THR A 56 0.56 1.15 -16.05
C THR A 56 1.60 2.26 -16.16
N GLU A 57 1.69 3.15 -15.17
CA GLU A 57 2.64 4.25 -15.15
C GLU A 57 3.73 4.02 -14.09
N ARG A 58 4.98 4.44 -14.42
CA ARG A 58 6.09 4.46 -13.46
C ARG A 58 5.90 5.60 -12.47
N THR A 59 5.18 5.37 -11.39
CA THR A 59 5.05 6.33 -10.29
C THR A 59 5.99 5.96 -9.16
N SER A 60 6.78 6.94 -8.71
CA SER A 60 7.90 6.76 -7.79
C SER A 60 7.54 6.57 -6.31
N SER A 61 6.27 6.59 -5.93
CA SER A 61 5.88 6.38 -4.53
C SER A 61 4.47 5.85 -4.38
N PHE A 62 4.37 4.57 -4.03
CA PHE A 62 3.10 3.94 -3.68
C PHE A 62 2.87 4.04 -2.18
N PHE A 63 1.89 4.80 -1.76
CA PHE A 63 1.34 4.70 -0.41
C PHE A 63 0.24 3.63 -0.39
N TYR A 64 0.57 2.48 0.18
CA TYR A 64 -0.41 1.42 0.37
C TYR A 64 -1.34 1.76 1.52
N HIS A 65 -2.53 2.24 1.21
CA HIS A 65 -3.64 2.25 2.17
C HIS A 65 -4.37 0.92 2.06
N PHE A 66 -3.85 -0.10 2.75
CA PHE A 66 -4.54 -1.37 2.84
C PHE A 66 -5.81 -1.23 3.67
N SER A 67 -6.91 -1.59 3.07
CA SER A 67 -8.18 -1.82 3.77
C SER A 67 -8.65 -3.22 3.41
N PRO A 68 -9.06 -4.05 4.39
CA PRO A 68 -9.62 -5.35 4.09
C PRO A 68 -10.77 -5.23 3.10
N PRO A 69 -10.87 -6.10 2.10
CA PRO A 69 -11.95 -6.07 1.12
C PRO A 69 -13.31 -6.07 1.82
N TYR A 70 -14.25 -5.31 1.27
CA TYR A 70 -15.61 -5.27 1.80
C TYR A 70 -16.25 -6.65 1.92
N PHE A 71 -15.88 -7.56 1.01
CA PHE A 71 -16.34 -8.94 1.00
C PHE A 71 -16.03 -9.69 2.29
N ILE A 72 -14.79 -9.58 2.81
CA ILE A 72 -14.40 -10.20 4.10
C ILE A 72 -15.30 -9.71 5.22
N ARG A 73 -15.51 -8.40 5.30
CA ARG A 73 -16.38 -7.79 6.31
C ARG A 73 -17.83 -8.28 6.18
N MET A 74 -18.31 -8.47 4.96
CA MET A 74 -19.65 -8.99 4.68
C MET A 74 -19.78 -10.44 5.13
N VAL A 75 -18.81 -11.31 4.80
CA VAL A 75 -18.77 -12.72 5.20
C VAL A 75 -18.81 -12.86 6.73
N ILE A 76 -17.98 -12.10 7.43
CA ILE A 76 -17.93 -12.09 8.90
C ILE A 76 -19.26 -11.58 9.49
N ARG A 77 -19.80 -10.46 8.97
CA ARG A 77 -21.05 -9.88 9.45
C ARG A 77 -22.27 -10.79 9.24
N LYS A 78 -22.26 -11.60 8.18
CA LYS A 78 -23.31 -12.58 7.87
C LYS A 78 -23.19 -13.87 8.68
N GLY A 79 -22.13 -14.00 9.51
CA GLY A 79 -21.93 -15.18 10.34
C GLY A 79 -21.41 -16.40 9.57
N TYR A 80 -20.87 -16.20 8.37
CA TYR A 80 -20.27 -17.29 7.59
C TYR A 80 -18.83 -17.60 7.98
N ALA A 81 -18.20 -16.73 8.79
CA ALA A 81 -16.90 -16.99 9.34
C ALA A 81 -16.98 -17.96 10.52
N GLY A 82 -16.08 -18.92 10.56
CA GLY A 82 -16.01 -19.94 11.61
C GLY A 82 -15.09 -19.56 12.77
N MET A 83 -14.61 -20.62 13.43
CA MET A 83 -13.58 -20.52 14.48
C MET A 83 -12.21 -20.75 13.89
N ASP A 84 -11.21 -20.05 14.39
CA ASP A 84 -9.80 -20.29 14.16
C ASP A 84 -9.19 -20.77 15.47
N GLY A 85 -9.04 -22.10 15.62
CA GLY A 85 -8.81 -22.70 16.92
C GLY A 85 -9.96 -22.37 17.89
N ARG A 86 -9.62 -21.83 19.06
CA ARG A 86 -10.61 -21.34 20.04
C ARG A 86 -11.01 -19.87 19.85
N LEU A 87 -10.43 -19.17 18.87
CA LEU A 87 -10.76 -17.79 18.60
C LEU A 87 -11.85 -17.69 17.53
N PRO A 88 -12.96 -16.99 17.80
CA PRO A 88 -13.98 -16.74 16.79
C PRO A 88 -13.49 -15.65 15.81
N VAL A 89 -13.77 -15.85 14.53
CA VAL A 89 -13.58 -14.80 13.52
C VAL A 89 -14.83 -13.91 13.54
N THR A 90 -14.76 -12.84 14.33
CA THR A 90 -15.90 -11.98 14.66
C THR A 90 -15.87 -10.62 13.97
N GLY A 91 -16.95 -9.85 14.11
CA GLY A 91 -17.06 -8.46 13.68
C GLY A 91 -16.50 -7.43 14.67
N GLU A 92 -16.05 -7.86 15.84
CA GLU A 92 -15.53 -6.98 16.91
C GLU A 92 -14.26 -7.58 17.58
N PRO A 93 -13.41 -6.74 18.19
CA PRO A 93 -12.27 -7.20 18.96
C PRO A 93 -12.69 -8.11 20.11
N VAL A 94 -12.03 -9.24 20.29
CA VAL A 94 -12.30 -10.17 21.38
C VAL A 94 -11.77 -9.59 22.70
N ALA A 95 -12.62 -9.46 23.69
CA ALA A 95 -12.25 -8.99 25.01
C ALA A 95 -11.79 -10.18 25.87
N LEU A 96 -10.60 -10.08 26.45
CA LEU A 96 -10.07 -11.08 27.38
C LEU A 96 -10.16 -10.55 28.81
N GLY A 97 -10.97 -11.21 29.61
CA GLY A 97 -11.07 -11.04 31.05
C GLY A 97 -10.41 -12.17 31.81
N ILE A 98 -10.64 -12.23 33.11
CA ILE A 98 -10.07 -13.28 33.98
C ILE A 98 -10.58 -14.67 33.57
N GLY A 99 -11.83 -14.76 33.09
CA GLY A 99 -12.44 -16.03 32.65
C GLY A 99 -11.76 -16.62 31.41
N GLU A 100 -11.13 -15.80 30.58
CA GLU A 100 -10.44 -16.23 29.37
C GLU A 100 -8.91 -16.41 29.58
N LYS A 101 -8.47 -16.57 30.84
CA LYS A 101 -7.05 -16.73 31.18
C LYS A 101 -6.37 -17.88 30.41
N GLU A 102 -7.01 -19.03 30.33
CA GLU A 102 -6.46 -20.20 29.64
C GLU A 102 -6.29 -19.96 28.14
N LEU A 103 -7.25 -19.25 27.51
CA LEU A 103 -7.14 -18.86 26.11
C LEU A 103 -5.98 -17.86 25.90
N ALA A 104 -5.88 -16.88 26.79
CA ALA A 104 -4.79 -15.90 26.76
C ALA A 104 -3.43 -16.59 26.91
N GLU A 105 -3.27 -17.52 27.86
CA GLU A 105 -2.04 -18.30 28.05
C GLU A 105 -1.72 -19.14 26.81
N ALA A 106 -2.71 -19.79 26.22
CA ALA A 106 -2.51 -20.60 25.02
C ALA A 106 -1.98 -19.77 23.85
N VAL A 107 -2.51 -18.56 23.64
CA VAL A 107 -2.03 -17.61 22.64
C VAL A 107 -0.60 -17.16 22.93
N LEU A 108 -0.33 -16.69 24.16
CA LEU A 108 0.95 -16.12 24.57
C LEU A 108 2.10 -17.13 24.53
N LEU A 109 1.81 -18.37 24.90
CA LEU A 109 2.78 -19.46 24.93
C LEU A 109 2.85 -20.26 23.61
N GLY A 110 2.02 -19.91 22.62
CA GLY A 110 1.99 -20.64 21.35
C GLY A 110 1.54 -22.09 21.49
N LYS A 111 0.73 -22.41 22.51
CA LYS A 111 0.22 -23.76 22.78
C LYS A 111 -0.93 -24.16 21.86
N GLU A 112 -1.48 -23.22 21.12
CA GLU A 112 -2.59 -23.44 20.21
C GLU A 112 -2.24 -22.94 18.81
N HIS A 113 -2.68 -23.68 17.79
CA HIS A 113 -2.41 -23.33 16.41
C HIS A 113 -3.57 -22.50 15.86
N PHE A 114 -3.28 -21.25 15.54
CA PHE A 114 -4.17 -20.36 14.82
C PHE A 114 -3.72 -20.27 13.36
N GLN A 115 -4.66 -20.02 12.45
CA GLN A 115 -4.38 -19.75 11.04
C GLN A 115 -3.96 -18.29 10.84
N LEU A 116 -4.55 -17.39 11.62
CA LEU A 116 -4.31 -15.95 11.54
C LEU A 116 -3.38 -15.49 12.68
N PRO A 117 -2.54 -14.48 12.44
CA PRO A 117 -1.80 -13.81 13.51
C PRO A 117 -2.74 -13.26 14.59
N VAL A 118 -2.22 -13.15 15.80
CA VAL A 118 -2.96 -12.60 16.93
C VAL A 118 -2.29 -11.32 17.42
N VAL A 119 -3.03 -10.23 17.50
CA VAL A 119 -2.61 -8.94 18.05
C VAL A 119 -3.30 -8.74 19.41
N TYR A 120 -2.55 -8.75 20.50
CA TYR A 120 -3.06 -8.55 21.83
C TYR A 120 -2.70 -7.16 22.36
N VAL A 121 -3.73 -6.34 22.63
CA VAL A 121 -3.60 -4.95 23.08
C VAL A 121 -3.90 -4.86 24.57
N THR A 122 -2.92 -4.45 25.36
CA THR A 122 -3.08 -4.27 26.81
C THR A 122 -3.41 -2.81 27.16
N LYS A 123 -4.00 -2.62 28.33
CA LYS A 123 -4.31 -1.30 28.87
C LYS A 123 -3.07 -0.63 29.46
N LYS A 124 -3.02 0.69 29.38
CA LYS A 124 -2.05 1.51 30.12
C LYS A 124 -2.39 1.56 31.61
N TRP A 125 -1.55 2.20 32.39
CA TRP A 125 -1.77 2.43 33.82
C TRP A 125 -3.05 3.23 34.13
N ASP A 126 -3.44 4.13 33.23
CA ASP A 126 -4.66 4.94 33.32
C ASP A 126 -5.94 4.19 32.92
N GLY A 127 -5.83 2.91 32.57
CA GLY A 127 -6.95 2.08 32.11
C GLY A 127 -7.35 2.29 30.65
N THR A 128 -6.69 3.21 29.94
CA THR A 128 -6.93 3.45 28.50
C THR A 128 -6.09 2.50 27.64
N TYR A 129 -6.46 2.36 26.37
CA TYR A 129 -5.61 1.62 25.42
C TYR A 129 -4.61 2.56 24.75
N PRO A 130 -3.43 2.06 24.32
CA PRO A 130 -2.40 2.86 23.64
C PRO A 130 -2.84 3.34 22.25
N LEU A 131 -3.90 2.76 21.70
CA LEU A 131 -4.48 3.08 20.41
C LEU A 131 -5.96 2.71 20.35
N HIS A 132 -6.67 3.24 19.35
CA HIS A 132 -8.09 2.97 19.16
C HIS A 132 -8.33 1.54 18.63
N VAL A 133 -8.54 0.58 19.54
CA VAL A 133 -8.62 -0.87 19.25
C VAL A 133 -9.65 -1.21 18.17
N LYS A 134 -10.81 -0.55 18.14
CA LYS A 134 -11.83 -0.78 17.09
C LYS A 134 -11.35 -0.35 15.70
N ARG A 135 -10.53 0.72 15.60
CA ARG A 135 -9.91 1.15 14.35
C ARG A 135 -8.87 0.12 13.88
N LEU A 136 -8.01 -0.34 14.78
CA LEU A 136 -7.04 -1.40 14.48
C LEU A 136 -7.75 -2.67 13.98
N PHE A 137 -8.78 -3.10 14.69
CA PHE A 137 -9.57 -4.26 14.30
C PHE A 137 -10.14 -4.12 12.87
N LYS A 138 -10.72 -2.95 12.53
CA LYS A 138 -11.25 -2.72 11.18
C LYS A 138 -10.19 -2.83 10.08
N LEU A 139 -8.94 -2.43 10.39
CA LEU A 139 -7.82 -2.52 9.45
C LEU A 139 -7.28 -3.95 9.32
N LEU A 140 -7.39 -4.76 10.38
CA LEU A 140 -6.87 -6.14 10.42
C LEU A 140 -7.95 -7.21 10.25
N GLN A 141 -9.19 -6.82 10.03
CA GLN A 141 -10.32 -7.76 9.93
C GLN A 141 -10.11 -8.79 8.82
N GLY A 142 -10.06 -10.06 9.19
CA GLY A 142 -9.81 -11.18 8.28
C GLY A 142 -8.32 -11.46 7.98
N THR A 143 -7.40 -10.63 8.52
CA THR A 143 -5.95 -10.85 8.40
C THR A 143 -5.28 -11.12 9.75
N ALA A 144 -5.91 -10.74 10.86
CA ALA A 144 -5.44 -11.06 12.20
C ALA A 144 -6.59 -11.03 13.20
N HIS A 145 -6.46 -11.80 14.27
CA HIS A 145 -7.28 -11.65 15.46
C HIS A 145 -6.81 -10.44 16.27
N VAL A 146 -7.75 -9.62 16.74
CA VAL A 146 -7.44 -8.52 17.65
C VAL A 146 -8.09 -8.81 19.01
N LEU A 147 -7.23 -9.07 19.98
CA LEU A 147 -7.61 -9.29 21.37
C LEU A 147 -7.35 -8.01 22.17
N LYS A 148 -8.24 -7.69 23.07
CA LYS A 148 -8.07 -6.54 23.98
C LYS A 148 -8.16 -6.99 25.44
N GLU A 149 -7.31 -6.46 26.29
CA GLU A 149 -7.37 -6.67 27.73
C GLU A 149 -8.64 -5.99 28.29
N ALA A 150 -9.57 -6.77 28.81
CA ALA A 150 -10.77 -6.23 29.46
C ALA A 150 -10.49 -5.84 30.91
N ASP A 151 -9.78 -6.71 31.66
CA ASP A 151 -9.41 -6.51 33.06
C ASP A 151 -7.90 -6.51 33.24
N PRO A 152 -7.28 -5.43 33.77
CA PRO A 152 -5.85 -5.36 34.06
C PRO A 152 -5.33 -6.45 35.01
N LYS A 153 -6.22 -7.03 35.82
CA LYS A 153 -5.86 -8.18 36.69
C LYS A 153 -5.44 -9.41 35.89
N LEU A 154 -5.95 -9.57 34.67
CA LEU A 154 -5.55 -10.63 33.77
C LEU A 154 -4.05 -10.52 33.46
N GLY A 155 -3.53 -9.32 33.17
CA GLY A 155 -2.12 -9.09 32.88
C GLY A 155 -1.21 -9.53 34.05
N ALA A 156 -1.63 -9.28 35.28
CA ALA A 156 -0.89 -9.73 36.50
C ALA A 156 -0.91 -11.25 36.66
N LEU A 157 -2.03 -11.91 36.34
CA LEU A 157 -2.15 -13.37 36.36
C LEU A 157 -1.30 -14.02 35.25
N LEU A 158 -1.32 -13.46 34.04
CA LEU A 158 -0.54 -13.93 32.91
C LEU A 158 0.98 -13.79 33.17
N ARG A 159 1.39 -12.77 33.91
CA ARG A 159 2.81 -12.57 34.25
C ARG A 159 3.39 -13.75 35.02
N LYS A 160 2.59 -14.37 35.89
CA LYS A 160 3.02 -15.56 36.67
C LYS A 160 3.13 -16.81 35.79
N SER A 161 2.22 -16.99 34.81
CA SER A 161 2.18 -18.19 33.98
C SER A 161 3.00 -18.07 32.68
N CYS A 162 3.42 -16.85 32.31
CA CYS A 162 4.23 -16.60 31.12
C CYS A 162 5.62 -16.07 31.42
N ASP A 163 6.17 -16.30 32.64
CA ASP A 163 7.50 -15.89 33.06
C ASP A 163 7.82 -14.40 32.80
N GLY A 164 6.80 -13.54 32.89
CA GLY A 164 6.92 -12.10 32.64
C GLY A 164 6.99 -11.67 31.17
N GLU A 165 6.93 -12.61 30.25
CA GLU A 165 7.01 -12.29 28.80
C GLU A 165 5.70 -11.73 28.20
N ASN A 166 4.59 -11.76 28.94
CA ASN A 166 3.33 -11.19 28.48
C ASN A 166 3.45 -9.67 28.26
N PRO A 167 2.76 -9.10 27.25
CA PRO A 167 2.62 -7.66 27.14
C PRO A 167 1.79 -7.13 28.30
N HIS A 168 2.13 -5.93 28.78
CA HIS A 168 1.47 -5.26 29.91
C HIS A 168 1.63 -3.75 29.78
N HIS A 169 0.82 -2.98 30.51
CA HIS A 169 0.91 -1.53 30.64
C HIS A 169 0.95 -0.78 29.29
N GLY A 170 0.02 -1.12 28.38
CA GLY A 170 -0.08 -0.51 27.06
C GLY A 170 0.84 -1.14 26.01
N ALA A 171 1.62 -2.16 26.34
CA ALA A 171 2.36 -2.91 25.35
C ALA A 171 1.42 -3.73 24.47
N ILE A 172 1.82 -3.93 23.22
CA ILE A 172 1.06 -4.69 22.23
C ILE A 172 1.88 -5.93 21.86
N GLY A 173 1.29 -7.11 22.00
CA GLY A 173 1.89 -8.39 21.61
C GLY A 173 1.39 -8.79 20.22
N ILE A 174 2.30 -9.26 19.36
CA ILE A 174 1.96 -9.87 18.07
C ILE A 174 2.49 -11.29 18.09
N TYR A 175 1.61 -12.25 17.86
CA TYR A 175 1.87 -13.69 17.87
C TYR A 175 1.54 -14.25 16.50
N TYR A 176 2.53 -14.86 15.88
CA TYR A 176 2.39 -15.40 14.55
C TYR A 176 2.07 -16.90 14.60
N PRO A 177 1.26 -17.42 13.66
CA PRO A 177 0.94 -18.85 13.57
C PRO A 177 2.17 -19.73 13.36
N SER A 178 3.16 -19.23 12.63
CA SER A 178 4.41 -19.95 12.39
C SER A 178 5.38 -19.79 13.55
N ALA A 179 5.88 -20.90 14.08
CA ALA A 179 6.91 -20.90 15.12
C ALA A 179 8.19 -20.16 14.70
N SER A 180 8.53 -20.18 13.41
CA SER A 180 9.69 -19.48 12.85
C SER A 180 9.53 -17.95 12.83
N ALA A 181 8.31 -17.44 12.74
CA ALA A 181 8.03 -16.01 12.79
C ALA A 181 8.03 -15.44 14.22
N GLY A 182 7.87 -16.32 15.21
CA GLY A 182 7.98 -16.00 16.64
C GLY A 182 6.88 -15.10 17.18
N LYS A 183 7.25 -14.34 18.20
CA LYS A 183 6.40 -13.35 18.85
C LYS A 183 7.11 -12.01 18.88
N LYS A 184 6.37 -10.90 18.78
CA LYS A 184 6.90 -9.53 18.88
C LYS A 184 6.12 -8.75 19.94
N LYS A 185 6.83 -7.96 20.73
CA LYS A 185 6.27 -7.06 21.73
C LYS A 185 6.63 -5.63 21.34
N ILE A 186 5.64 -4.77 21.27
CA ILE A 186 5.79 -3.37 20.91
C ILE A 186 5.36 -2.53 22.10
N HIS A 187 6.25 -1.67 22.60
CA HIS A 187 5.90 -0.66 23.58
C HIS A 187 5.29 0.54 22.85
N PHE A 188 4.29 1.18 23.46
CA PHE A 188 3.62 2.31 22.84
C PHE A 188 4.50 3.58 22.82
N GLU A 189 5.40 3.75 23.78
CA GLU A 189 6.40 4.79 23.77
C GLU A 189 7.66 4.33 22.98
N PRO A 190 8.27 5.20 22.18
CA PRO A 190 8.01 6.64 21.95
C PRO A 190 7.03 6.94 20.79
N TYR A 191 6.18 6.02 20.39
CA TYR A 191 5.38 6.13 19.17
C TYR A 191 4.08 6.91 19.39
N THR A 192 3.68 7.71 18.38
CA THR A 192 2.32 8.23 18.29
C THR A 192 1.35 7.10 17.93
N GLU A 193 0.06 7.30 18.20
CA GLU A 193 -0.98 6.33 17.86
C GLU A 193 -0.95 5.95 16.37
N GLU A 194 -0.78 6.91 15.47
CA GLU A 194 -0.76 6.66 14.02
C GLU A 194 0.46 5.84 13.60
N ILE A 195 1.62 6.09 14.17
CA ILE A 195 2.83 5.29 13.91
C ILE A 195 2.66 3.86 14.43
N LEU A 196 2.02 3.68 15.60
CA LEU A 196 1.69 2.35 16.10
C LEU A 196 0.76 1.59 15.16
N PHE A 197 -0.29 2.24 14.66
CA PHE A 197 -1.19 1.65 13.68
C PHE A 197 -0.42 1.17 12.45
N GLN A 198 0.34 2.05 11.83
CA GLN A 198 1.11 1.72 10.63
C GLN A 198 2.09 0.59 10.89
N LYS A 199 2.82 0.62 12.02
CA LYS A 199 3.78 -0.41 12.38
C LYS A 199 3.12 -1.79 12.53
N ILE A 200 2.00 -1.87 13.27
CA ILE A 200 1.28 -3.13 13.49
C ILE A 200 0.70 -3.66 12.19
N VAL A 201 0.01 -2.80 11.44
CA VAL A 201 -0.63 -3.17 10.16
C VAL A 201 0.42 -3.66 9.17
N ASN A 202 1.54 -2.92 9.01
CA ASN A 202 2.62 -3.32 8.12
C ASN A 202 3.25 -4.66 8.53
N MET A 203 3.42 -4.92 9.83
CA MET A 203 3.97 -6.18 10.31
C MET A 203 3.05 -7.37 10.00
N ILE A 204 1.74 -7.21 10.19
CA ILE A 204 0.76 -8.25 9.88
C ILE A 204 0.70 -8.51 8.37
N TYR A 205 0.55 -7.46 7.54
CA TYR A 205 0.49 -7.63 6.09
C TYR A 205 1.79 -8.18 5.51
N ARG A 206 2.95 -7.78 6.05
CA ARG A 206 4.24 -8.35 5.64
C ARG A 206 4.30 -9.84 5.94
N TYR A 207 3.85 -10.27 7.11
CA TYR A 207 3.77 -11.68 7.45
C TYR A 207 2.83 -12.43 6.51
N GLU A 208 1.62 -11.93 6.29
CA GLU A 208 0.63 -12.56 5.40
C GLU A 208 1.13 -12.68 3.95
N ASN A 209 1.84 -11.67 3.45
CA ASN A 209 2.40 -11.69 2.11
C ASN A 209 3.59 -12.66 1.95
N GLN A 210 4.24 -13.03 3.04
CA GLN A 210 5.36 -13.98 3.05
C GLN A 210 4.90 -15.44 3.21
N GLN A 211 3.63 -15.68 3.53
CA GLN A 211 3.14 -17.05 3.68
C GLN A 211 3.05 -17.75 2.32
N THR A 212 3.73 -18.89 2.23
CA THR A 212 3.52 -19.82 1.11
C THR A 212 2.16 -20.48 1.28
N ARG A 213 1.27 -20.19 0.38
CA ARG A 213 -0.05 -20.80 0.34
C ARG A 213 0.06 -22.16 -0.37
N GLY A 214 -0.73 -23.11 0.06
CA GLY A 214 -0.81 -24.41 -0.59
C GLY A 214 -1.28 -24.31 -2.06
N PRO A 215 -1.27 -25.40 -2.81
CA PRO A 215 -1.76 -25.41 -4.19
C PRO A 215 -3.23 -25.01 -4.26
N LEU A 216 -3.64 -24.37 -5.35
CA LEU A 216 -5.00 -23.92 -5.63
C LEU A 216 -5.54 -22.81 -4.71
N TYR A 217 -4.64 -21.99 -4.14
CA TYR A 217 -4.99 -20.76 -3.42
C TYR A 217 -4.65 -19.47 -4.18
N LEU A 218 -4.17 -19.58 -5.43
CA LEU A 218 -3.99 -18.47 -6.35
C LEU A 218 -4.97 -18.61 -7.52
N TRP A 219 -5.41 -17.48 -8.04
CA TRP A 219 -6.27 -17.43 -9.23
C TRP A 219 -5.62 -18.15 -10.44
N GLU A 220 -4.33 -17.94 -10.61
CA GLU A 220 -3.53 -18.53 -11.66
C GLU A 220 -3.52 -20.07 -11.56
N ASP A 221 -3.36 -20.60 -10.34
CA ASP A 221 -3.39 -22.05 -10.09
C ASP A 221 -4.74 -22.66 -10.47
N ILE A 222 -5.84 -21.99 -10.07
CA ILE A 222 -7.20 -22.43 -10.40
C ILE A 222 -7.41 -22.45 -11.92
N ARG A 223 -6.97 -21.39 -12.59
CA ARG A 223 -7.09 -21.28 -14.05
C ARG A 223 -6.26 -22.33 -14.77
N MET A 224 -5.04 -22.57 -14.29
CA MET A 224 -4.17 -23.60 -14.86
C MET A 224 -4.75 -25.00 -14.65
N GLU A 225 -5.26 -25.29 -13.46
CA GLU A 225 -5.88 -26.58 -13.18
C GLU A 225 -7.13 -26.81 -14.04
N ARG A 226 -7.94 -25.79 -14.23
CA ARG A 226 -9.08 -25.85 -15.15
C ARG A 226 -8.65 -26.12 -16.59
N LEU A 227 -7.57 -25.46 -17.04
CA LEU A 227 -7.01 -25.74 -18.36
C LEU A 227 -6.50 -27.17 -18.47
N ARG A 228 -5.85 -27.72 -17.43
CA ARG A 228 -5.42 -29.11 -17.37
C ARG A 228 -6.60 -30.07 -17.43
N LEU A 229 -7.66 -29.81 -16.67
CA LEU A 229 -8.88 -30.63 -16.67
C LEU A 229 -9.56 -30.60 -18.05
N ASN A 230 -9.72 -29.41 -18.63
CA ASN A 230 -10.28 -29.28 -19.98
C ASN A 230 -9.42 -29.98 -21.03
N HIS A 231 -8.09 -29.89 -20.91
CA HIS A 231 -7.17 -30.58 -21.77
C HIS A 231 -7.29 -32.10 -21.61
N SER A 232 -7.40 -32.62 -20.38
CA SER A 232 -7.59 -34.06 -20.14
C SER A 232 -8.92 -34.58 -20.72
N VAL A 233 -9.99 -33.76 -20.62
CA VAL A 233 -11.29 -34.09 -21.25
C VAL A 233 -11.18 -34.04 -22.76
N LEU A 234 -10.50 -33.07 -23.34
CA LEU A 234 -10.22 -33.00 -24.76
C LEU A 234 -9.37 -34.20 -25.23
N LEU A 235 -8.35 -34.57 -24.45
CA LEU A 235 -7.53 -35.76 -24.73
C LEU A 235 -8.37 -37.03 -24.72
N ASN A 236 -9.25 -37.22 -23.74
CA ASN A 236 -10.14 -38.37 -23.67
C ASN A 236 -11.16 -38.42 -24.81
N ASN A 237 -11.70 -37.25 -25.19
CA ASN A 237 -12.58 -37.13 -26.36
C ASN A 237 -11.80 -37.34 -27.67
N HIS A 238 -10.56 -36.87 -27.72
CA HIS A 238 -9.69 -37.01 -28.91
C HIS A 238 -9.22 -38.45 -29.14
N ARG A 239 -9.02 -39.25 -28.07
CA ARG A 239 -8.79 -40.69 -28.24
C ARG A 239 -9.94 -41.38 -29.00
N LYS A 240 -11.10 -40.80 -28.95
CA LYS A 240 -12.27 -41.24 -29.73
C LYS A 240 -12.31 -40.71 -31.17
N ILE A 241 -11.58 -39.61 -31.43
CA ILE A 241 -11.59 -38.91 -32.75
C ILE A 241 -10.19 -38.98 -33.43
N GLN A 242 -9.29 -39.80 -32.93
CA GLN A 242 -7.84 -39.76 -33.18
C GLN A 242 -7.41 -40.07 -34.64
N GLU A 243 -8.31 -40.20 -35.56
CA GLU A 243 -7.96 -40.49 -36.98
C GLU A 243 -7.96 -39.24 -37.91
N GLU A 244 -8.41 -38.07 -37.44
CA GLU A 244 -8.63 -36.94 -38.40
C GLU A 244 -7.87 -35.61 -38.16
N ASN A 245 -7.18 -35.37 -37.02
CA ASN A 245 -6.57 -34.02 -36.79
C ASN A 245 -5.27 -33.99 -35.98
N GLN A 246 -4.19 -34.52 -36.48
CA GLN A 246 -2.86 -34.50 -35.88
C GLN A 246 -2.29 -33.07 -35.70
N ASP A 247 -2.63 -32.16 -36.60
CA ASP A 247 -2.09 -30.79 -36.61
C ASP A 247 -2.60 -29.92 -35.47
N LEU A 248 -3.82 -30.17 -34.95
CA LEU A 248 -4.37 -29.42 -33.86
C LEU A 248 -3.75 -29.76 -32.50
N TYR A 249 -3.23 -30.99 -32.42
CA TYR A 249 -2.59 -31.55 -31.24
C TYR A 249 -1.24 -30.87 -30.95
N GLU A 250 -0.44 -30.68 -31.97
CA GLU A 250 0.88 -30.07 -31.87
C GLU A 250 0.79 -28.58 -31.45
N ILE A 251 -0.24 -27.88 -31.94
CA ILE A 251 -0.47 -26.46 -31.56
C ILE A 251 -0.87 -26.34 -30.07
N PHE A 252 -1.72 -27.24 -29.57
CA PHE A 252 -2.17 -27.23 -28.18
C PHE A 252 -1.06 -27.60 -27.19
N GLU A 253 -0.26 -28.61 -27.50
CA GLU A 253 0.91 -29.00 -26.71
C GLU A 253 1.96 -27.88 -26.67
N ALA A 254 2.23 -27.25 -27.81
CA ALA A 254 3.15 -26.14 -27.90
C ALA A 254 2.65 -24.94 -27.04
N GLN A 255 1.34 -24.70 -27.02
CA GLN A 255 0.75 -23.62 -26.26
C GLN A 255 0.75 -23.89 -24.74
N LEU A 256 0.51 -25.13 -24.34
CA LEU A 256 0.62 -25.57 -22.93
C LEU A 256 2.06 -25.45 -22.44
N LYS A 257 3.01 -25.97 -23.19
CA LYS A 257 4.43 -25.91 -22.87
C LYS A 257 4.92 -24.47 -22.77
N SER A 258 4.51 -23.59 -23.68
CA SER A 258 4.82 -22.16 -23.64
C SER A 258 4.23 -21.47 -22.39
N GLN A 259 3.04 -21.86 -21.95
CA GLN A 259 2.44 -21.29 -20.73
C GLN A 259 3.11 -21.82 -19.45
N GLU A 260 3.48 -23.09 -19.41
CA GLU A 260 4.24 -23.66 -18.30
C GLU A 260 5.62 -23.01 -18.14
N GLU A 261 6.37 -22.84 -19.24
CA GLU A 261 7.65 -22.13 -19.27
C GLU A 261 7.49 -20.67 -18.81
N ARG A 262 6.39 -20.02 -19.17
CA ARG A 262 6.11 -18.63 -18.76
C ARG A 262 5.77 -18.53 -17.27
N ILE A 263 5.05 -19.50 -16.71
CA ILE A 263 4.75 -19.60 -15.28
C ILE A 263 6.03 -19.84 -14.50
N GLU A 264 6.87 -20.77 -14.95
CA GLU A 264 8.15 -21.03 -14.31
C GLU A 264 9.04 -19.77 -14.31
N THR A 265 9.11 -19.07 -15.44
CA THR A 265 9.87 -17.82 -15.57
C THR A 265 9.35 -16.73 -14.64
N LEU A 266 8.02 -16.57 -14.56
CA LEU A 266 7.39 -15.57 -13.68
C LEU A 266 7.58 -15.94 -12.21
N THR A 267 7.47 -17.21 -11.85
CA THR A 267 7.69 -17.69 -10.49
C THR A 267 9.13 -17.44 -10.04
N ASN A 268 10.10 -17.73 -10.91
CA ASN A 268 11.51 -17.46 -10.65
C ASN A 268 11.78 -15.95 -10.49
N ARG A 269 11.13 -15.12 -11.32
CA ARG A 269 11.26 -13.67 -11.23
C ARG A 269 10.63 -13.10 -9.95
N VAL A 270 9.47 -13.61 -9.54
CA VAL A 270 8.83 -13.23 -8.26
C VAL A 270 9.71 -13.61 -7.08
N THR A 271 10.31 -14.82 -7.12
CA THR A 271 11.23 -15.25 -6.06
C THR A 271 12.47 -14.37 -6.00
N ALA A 272 13.07 -14.03 -7.14
CA ALA A 272 14.23 -13.14 -7.22
C ALA A 272 13.90 -11.73 -6.69
N LEU A 273 12.78 -11.15 -7.11
CA LEU A 273 12.32 -9.85 -6.63
C LEU A 273 11.96 -9.85 -5.14
N SER A 274 11.44 -10.97 -4.62
CA SER A 274 11.17 -11.13 -3.19
C SER A 274 12.44 -11.13 -2.37
N LEU A 275 13.48 -11.83 -2.83
CA LEU A 275 14.80 -11.85 -2.18
C LEU A 275 15.48 -10.48 -2.25
N GLU A 276 15.40 -9.80 -3.39
CA GLU A 276 15.93 -8.43 -3.53
C GLU A 276 15.22 -7.45 -2.58
N ASN A 277 13.90 -7.56 -2.49
CA ASN A 277 13.08 -6.73 -1.59
C ASN A 277 13.44 -6.99 -0.11
N GLN A 278 13.64 -8.26 0.26
CA GLN A 278 14.12 -8.62 1.59
C GLN A 278 15.52 -8.02 1.87
N GLY A 279 16.41 -8.08 0.90
CA GLY A 279 17.75 -7.48 1.01
C GLY A 279 17.71 -5.96 1.14
N LEU A 280 16.82 -5.28 0.40
CA LEU A 280 16.61 -3.84 0.50
C LEU A 280 16.01 -3.45 1.86
N HIS A 281 15.05 -4.23 2.36
CA HIS A 281 14.46 -4.01 3.68
C HIS A 281 15.47 -4.21 4.81
N ALA A 282 16.32 -5.26 4.75
CA ALA A 282 17.38 -5.48 5.72
C ALA A 282 18.37 -4.29 5.75
N LYS A 283 18.77 -3.77 4.57
CA LYS A 283 19.62 -2.58 4.47
C LYS A 283 18.95 -1.30 5.00
N MET A 284 17.64 -1.18 4.90
CA MET A 284 16.88 -0.07 5.48
C MET A 284 16.76 -0.19 7.00
N GLU A 285 16.63 -1.41 7.52
CA GLU A 285 16.59 -1.69 8.97
C GLU A 285 17.97 -1.48 9.63
N GLU A 286 19.07 -1.86 8.98
CA GLU A 286 20.44 -1.59 9.46
C GLU A 286 20.74 -0.10 9.59
N ARG A 287 20.13 0.74 8.77
CA ARG A 287 20.34 2.20 8.83
C ARG A 287 19.57 2.89 9.95
N GLN A 288 18.77 2.20 10.77
CA GLN A 288 18.02 2.71 11.95
C GLN A 288 17.50 4.16 11.87
N ALA A 289 17.45 4.73 10.70
CA ALA A 289 17.05 6.11 10.50
C ALA A 289 15.54 6.17 10.29
N LEU A 290 14.83 6.54 11.35
CA LEU A 290 13.52 7.17 11.15
C LEU A 290 13.71 8.29 10.13
N PRO A 291 12.89 8.36 9.08
CA PRO A 291 13.00 9.46 8.13
C PRO A 291 12.85 10.79 8.90
N LEU A 292 13.72 11.72 8.60
CA LEU A 292 13.75 13.03 9.24
C LEU A 292 12.38 13.73 9.13
N LEU A 293 11.68 13.47 8.03
CA LEU A 293 10.33 13.97 7.76
C LEU A 293 9.53 12.89 7.02
N TYR A 294 8.25 12.76 7.37
CA TYR A 294 7.30 11.95 6.62
C TYR A 294 6.67 12.78 5.52
N LYS A 295 6.65 12.25 4.31
CA LYS A 295 5.96 12.89 3.18
C LYS A 295 4.46 12.91 3.46
N GLY A 296 3.82 14.08 3.34
CA GLY A 296 2.37 14.23 3.45
C GLY A 296 1.62 13.52 2.31
N SER A 297 0.28 13.51 2.39
CA SER A 297 -0.60 12.88 1.39
C SER A 297 -0.74 13.65 0.06
N MET A 298 -0.14 14.84 -0.04
CA MET A 298 -0.17 15.65 -1.26
C MET A 298 0.69 15.01 -2.35
N ARG A 299 0.10 14.88 -3.56
CA ARG A 299 0.81 14.38 -4.74
C ARG A 299 1.73 15.47 -5.27
N GLU A 300 2.96 15.10 -5.62
CA GLU A 300 3.86 15.99 -6.36
C GLU A 300 3.38 16.17 -7.79
N PHE A 301 3.46 17.38 -8.30
CA PHE A 301 3.18 17.68 -9.69
C PHE A 301 4.35 17.27 -10.61
N TYR A 302 5.57 17.30 -10.08
CA TYR A 302 6.79 16.85 -10.77
C TYR A 302 7.76 16.25 -9.76
N GLU A 303 8.67 15.44 -10.25
CA GLU A 303 9.65 14.74 -9.40
C GLU A 303 10.51 15.72 -8.58
N GLY A 304 10.52 15.54 -7.26
CA GLY A 304 11.30 16.35 -6.34
C GLY A 304 10.68 17.71 -5.96
N GLU A 305 9.42 17.97 -6.30
CA GLU A 305 8.72 19.23 -5.92
C GLU A 305 8.75 19.45 -4.40
N VAL A 306 8.32 18.46 -3.61
CA VAL A 306 8.29 18.57 -2.14
C VAL A 306 9.68 18.79 -1.58
N ARG A 307 10.68 18.09 -2.13
CA ARG A 307 12.08 18.28 -1.73
C ARG A 307 12.57 19.68 -2.05
N GLY A 308 12.24 20.20 -3.24
CA GLY A 308 12.62 21.54 -3.67
C GLY A 308 12.05 22.62 -2.75
N ILE A 309 10.76 22.55 -2.46
CA ILE A 309 10.07 23.47 -1.54
C ILE A 309 10.68 23.41 -0.14
N LEU A 310 10.96 22.22 0.38
CA LEU A 310 11.57 22.07 1.70
C LEU A 310 12.99 22.66 1.75
N LEU A 311 13.80 22.46 0.72
CA LEU A 311 15.15 23.03 0.67
C LEU A 311 15.13 24.54 0.57
N GLU A 312 14.21 25.14 -0.21
CA GLU A 312 14.04 26.60 -0.26
C GLU A 312 13.61 27.17 1.09
N LEU A 313 12.65 26.52 1.75
CA LEU A 313 12.21 26.94 3.11
C LEU A 313 13.37 26.86 4.11
N LEU A 314 14.22 25.84 4.01
CA LEU A 314 15.41 25.73 4.87
C LEU A 314 16.45 26.79 4.54
N GLU A 315 16.61 27.19 3.27
CA GLU A 315 17.49 28.31 2.86
C GLU A 315 16.97 29.63 3.43
N ASP A 316 15.67 29.91 3.29
CA ASP A 316 15.02 31.11 3.87
C ASP A 316 15.12 31.13 5.41
N CYS A 317 14.99 29.96 6.04
CA CYS A 317 15.19 29.83 7.48
C CYS A 317 16.64 30.11 7.88
N LEU A 318 17.61 29.61 7.09
CA LEU A 318 19.05 29.85 7.35
C LEU A 318 19.41 31.34 7.29
N GLU A 319 18.84 32.09 6.33
CA GLU A 319 19.08 33.54 6.20
C GLU A 319 18.53 34.36 7.38
N ARG A 320 17.53 33.83 8.10
CA ARG A 320 16.89 34.49 9.25
C ARG A 320 17.49 34.10 10.60
N GLN A 321 18.39 33.11 10.62
CA GLN A 321 19.04 32.68 11.87
C GLN A 321 20.15 33.64 12.28
N GLU A 322 20.29 33.81 13.60
CA GLU A 322 21.43 34.51 14.18
C GLU A 322 22.74 33.75 13.90
N PRO A 323 23.83 34.45 13.60
CA PRO A 323 25.15 33.84 13.38
C PRO A 323 25.60 33.02 14.59
N ASP A 324 26.38 31.96 14.33
CA ASP A 324 27.04 31.11 15.33
C ASP A 324 26.07 30.35 16.26
N THR A 325 24.86 30.07 15.77
CA THR A 325 23.91 29.22 16.50
C THR A 325 23.96 27.77 16.02
N ARG A 326 23.72 26.82 16.94
CA ARG A 326 23.61 25.39 16.59
C ARG A 326 22.56 25.11 15.51
N SER A 327 21.44 25.87 15.52
CA SER A 327 20.40 25.79 14.51
C SER A 327 20.91 26.15 13.14
N GLN A 328 21.75 27.20 13.04
CA GLN A 328 22.39 27.63 11.80
C GLN A 328 23.34 26.55 11.28
N GLU A 329 24.18 25.98 12.14
CA GLU A 329 25.10 24.90 11.76
C GLU A 329 24.37 23.66 11.23
N ILE A 330 23.28 23.23 11.88
CA ILE A 330 22.47 22.10 11.46
C ILE A 330 21.82 22.38 10.09
N LEU A 331 21.19 23.55 9.91
CA LEU A 331 20.57 23.93 8.64
C LEU A 331 21.60 24.00 7.51
N LYS A 332 22.76 24.57 7.77
CA LYS A 332 23.86 24.68 6.80
C LYS A 332 24.35 23.30 6.37
N ASN A 333 24.58 22.40 7.31
CA ASN A 333 25.01 21.04 7.02
C ASN A 333 23.94 20.26 6.21
N ILE A 334 22.65 20.35 6.58
CA ILE A 334 21.56 19.73 5.83
C ILE A 334 21.51 20.25 4.39
N LEU A 335 21.64 21.57 4.20
CA LEU A 335 21.60 22.17 2.88
C LEU A 335 22.83 21.78 2.03
N GLU A 336 24.02 21.74 2.60
CA GLU A 336 25.25 21.32 1.91
C GLU A 336 25.18 19.88 1.42
N GLU A 337 24.73 18.95 2.25
CA GLU A 337 24.57 17.54 1.90
C GLU A 337 23.48 17.31 0.84
N ASN A 338 22.42 18.12 0.86
CA ASN A 338 21.33 18.00 -0.10
C ASN A 338 21.59 18.72 -1.43
N LYS A 339 22.47 19.73 -1.46
CA LYS A 339 22.89 20.41 -2.71
C LYS A 339 23.73 19.48 -3.61
N LYS A 340 24.47 18.54 -3.03
CA LYS A 340 25.26 17.54 -3.78
C LYS A 340 24.40 16.57 -4.62
N ALA A 341 23.13 16.41 -4.29
CA ALA A 341 22.25 15.40 -4.89
C ALA A 341 21.52 15.82 -6.18
N GLY A 342 21.83 16.97 -6.78
CA GLY A 342 21.31 17.40 -8.08
C GLY A 342 20.78 18.84 -8.06
N ARG A 343 21.27 19.68 -8.99
CA ARG A 343 20.68 20.98 -9.29
C ARG A 343 19.41 20.79 -10.08
N GLN A 344 18.27 20.84 -9.43
CA GLN A 344 17.01 21.08 -10.14
C GLN A 344 17.03 22.50 -10.72
N GLU A 345 16.60 22.64 -11.96
CA GLU A 345 16.45 23.95 -12.59
C GLU A 345 15.47 24.78 -11.74
N ASN A 346 15.92 25.95 -11.28
CA ASN A 346 15.09 26.81 -10.48
C ASN A 346 13.90 27.34 -11.32
N ARG A 347 12.74 26.70 -11.19
CA ARG A 347 11.50 27.02 -11.93
C ARG A 347 11.08 28.48 -11.71
N LYS A 348 11.28 29.03 -10.51
CA LYS A 348 11.03 30.43 -10.20
C LYS A 348 11.84 31.38 -11.06
N SER A 349 13.14 31.10 -11.22
CA SER A 349 14.03 31.87 -12.09
C SER A 349 13.66 31.75 -13.57
N ARG A 350 13.25 30.55 -14.00
CA ARG A 350 12.79 30.30 -15.38
C ARG A 350 11.52 31.11 -15.68
N ILE A 351 10.53 31.13 -14.77
CA ILE A 351 9.30 31.89 -14.93
C ILE A 351 9.56 33.40 -14.95
N LYS A 352 10.42 33.90 -14.05
CA LYS A 352 10.81 35.31 -14.07
C LYS A 352 11.44 35.71 -15.39
N ARG A 353 12.30 34.87 -15.96
CA ARG A 353 12.96 35.10 -17.24
C ARG A 353 11.97 35.07 -18.39
N LEU A 354 11.06 34.10 -18.43
CA LEU A 354 10.05 33.94 -19.51
C LEU A 354 9.04 35.07 -19.56
N LEU A 355 8.63 35.57 -18.39
CA LEU A 355 7.62 36.63 -18.31
C LEU A 355 8.21 38.04 -18.26
N LYS A 356 9.55 38.17 -18.24
CA LYS A 356 10.20 39.49 -18.28
C LYS A 356 9.87 40.19 -19.60
N GLY A 357 9.25 41.38 -19.50
CA GLY A 357 8.84 42.17 -20.66
C GLY A 357 7.64 41.60 -21.44
N TYR A 358 6.82 40.80 -20.78
CA TYR A 358 5.60 40.25 -21.36
C TYR A 358 4.70 41.33 -21.92
N SER A 359 4.38 41.25 -23.21
CA SER A 359 3.44 42.14 -23.88
C SER A 359 2.26 41.37 -24.51
N ASN A 360 2.53 40.18 -25.05
CA ASN A 360 1.52 39.27 -25.61
C ASN A 360 2.03 37.82 -25.52
N LEU A 361 1.13 36.85 -25.67
CA LEU A 361 1.45 35.44 -25.68
C LEU A 361 1.91 34.98 -27.07
N SER A 362 3.21 34.83 -27.29
CA SER A 362 3.74 34.19 -28.48
C SER A 362 3.57 32.66 -28.43
N ALA A 363 3.63 31.99 -29.58
CA ALA A 363 3.62 30.51 -29.62
C ALA A 363 4.77 29.88 -28.85
N SER A 364 5.96 30.50 -28.90
CA SER A 364 7.11 30.05 -28.11
C SER A 364 6.88 30.20 -26.61
N LEU A 365 6.39 31.34 -26.14
CA LEU A 365 6.11 31.56 -24.73
C LEU A 365 5.02 30.61 -24.22
N LYS A 366 4.00 30.32 -25.05
CA LYS A 366 2.97 29.34 -24.70
C LYS A 366 3.59 27.96 -24.51
N HIS A 367 4.43 27.50 -25.43
CA HIS A 367 5.13 26.22 -25.36
C HIS A 367 6.04 26.15 -24.12
N ASP A 368 6.84 27.19 -23.86
CA ASP A 368 7.70 27.24 -22.67
C ASP A 368 6.91 27.20 -21.34
N LEU A 369 5.70 27.77 -21.30
CA LEU A 369 4.81 27.67 -20.15
C LEU A 369 4.20 26.26 -20.03
N GLU A 370 3.82 25.65 -21.16
CA GLU A 370 3.34 24.27 -21.19
C GLU A 370 4.41 23.28 -20.72
N ASP A 371 5.68 23.46 -21.09
CA ASP A 371 6.81 22.68 -20.60
C ASP A 371 7.02 22.82 -19.09
N LEU A 372 6.63 23.93 -18.51
CA LEU A 372 6.64 24.16 -17.07
C LEU A 372 5.42 23.59 -16.35
N GLY A 373 4.50 22.96 -17.07
CA GLY A 373 3.30 22.35 -16.52
C GLY A 373 2.06 23.25 -16.48
N PHE A 374 2.08 24.40 -17.17
CA PHE A 374 0.91 25.26 -17.27
C PHE A 374 0.05 24.87 -18.47
N SER A 375 -1.24 24.70 -18.28
CA SER A 375 -2.22 24.70 -19.35
C SER A 375 -2.71 26.11 -19.59
N VAL A 376 -2.72 26.56 -20.87
CA VAL A 376 -3.09 27.92 -21.25
C VAL A 376 -4.36 27.88 -22.09
N VAL A 377 -5.47 28.32 -21.52
CA VAL A 377 -6.78 28.38 -22.19
C VAL A 377 -7.18 29.83 -22.43
N SER A 378 -7.65 30.12 -23.65
CA SER A 378 -8.15 31.45 -24.01
C SER A 378 -9.58 31.63 -23.50
N GLU A 379 -9.80 32.62 -22.66
CA GLU A 379 -11.11 32.95 -22.08
C GLU A 379 -11.39 34.47 -22.24
N GLY A 380 -12.24 34.82 -23.19
CA GLY A 380 -12.58 36.21 -23.47
C GLY A 380 -11.35 37.11 -23.76
N LYS A 381 -11.13 38.13 -22.94
CA LYS A 381 -10.00 39.07 -23.03
C LYS A 381 -8.73 38.58 -22.33
N HIS A 382 -8.75 37.41 -21.71
CA HIS A 382 -7.68 36.87 -20.89
C HIS A 382 -7.26 35.47 -21.31
N TYR A 383 -6.11 35.03 -20.83
CA TYR A 383 -5.73 33.64 -20.80
C TYR A 383 -5.85 33.16 -19.36
N LYS A 384 -6.36 31.94 -19.20
CA LYS A 384 -6.41 31.22 -17.95
C LYS A 384 -5.26 30.23 -17.92
N LEU A 385 -4.34 30.41 -16.98
CA LEU A 385 -3.20 29.53 -16.75
C LEU A 385 -3.52 28.63 -15.56
N THR A 386 -3.53 27.33 -15.78
CA THR A 386 -3.75 26.36 -14.72
C THR A 386 -2.52 25.46 -14.58
N TYR A 387 -1.98 25.34 -13.36
CA TYR A 387 -0.77 24.59 -13.10
C TYR A 387 -1.10 23.11 -12.92
N PHE A 388 -0.46 22.25 -13.70
CA PHE A 388 -0.71 20.80 -13.77
C PHE A 388 -2.19 20.42 -13.78
N GLN A 389 -3.00 21.21 -14.48
CA GLN A 389 -4.45 21.04 -14.63
C GLN A 389 -5.24 21.04 -13.31
N ASP A 390 -4.65 21.46 -12.19
CA ASP A 390 -5.33 21.56 -10.92
C ASP A 390 -6.06 22.92 -10.80
N PRO A 391 -7.40 22.94 -10.69
CA PRO A 391 -8.19 24.17 -10.65
C PRO A 391 -7.86 25.09 -9.48
N ARG A 392 -7.28 24.55 -8.40
CA ARG A 392 -6.87 25.34 -7.23
C ARG A 392 -5.72 26.30 -7.54
N TYR A 393 -4.90 25.94 -8.54
CA TYR A 393 -3.72 26.70 -8.95
C TYR A 393 -3.96 27.34 -10.31
N THR A 394 -4.84 28.33 -10.31
CA THR A 394 -5.23 29.05 -11.55
C THR A 394 -4.96 30.55 -11.40
N ILE A 395 -4.43 31.15 -12.45
CA ILE A 395 -4.16 32.59 -12.58
C ILE A 395 -4.71 33.07 -13.94
N VAL A 396 -5.09 34.34 -13.97
CA VAL A 396 -5.58 35.02 -15.17
C VAL A 396 -4.50 35.95 -15.72
N MET A 397 -4.15 35.79 -16.99
CA MET A 397 -3.16 36.58 -17.69
C MET A 397 -3.84 37.40 -18.80
N ALA A 398 -3.60 38.69 -18.88
CA ALA A 398 -4.15 39.52 -19.94
C ALA A 398 -3.59 39.13 -21.31
N LYS A 399 -4.39 39.17 -22.35
CA LYS A 399 -3.95 38.84 -23.75
C LYS A 399 -2.95 39.86 -24.33
N SER A 400 -3.03 41.09 -23.88
CA SER A 400 -2.08 42.13 -24.21
C SER A 400 -1.88 43.05 -23.04
N CYS A 401 -0.63 43.45 -22.80
CA CYS A 401 -0.23 44.38 -21.77
C CYS A 401 0.64 45.50 -22.36
N SER A 402 0.25 46.75 -22.07
CA SER A 402 1.07 47.94 -22.36
C SER A 402 2.02 48.34 -21.25
N ASP A 403 1.83 47.75 -20.03
CA ASP A 403 2.64 48.05 -18.87
C ASP A 403 3.86 47.12 -18.81
N ALA A 404 5.06 47.71 -18.85
CA ALA A 404 6.35 46.99 -18.76
C ALA A 404 6.52 46.19 -17.45
N ARG A 405 5.73 46.47 -16.41
CA ARG A 405 5.76 45.77 -15.11
C ARG A 405 4.80 44.60 -15.04
N ALA A 406 3.86 44.46 -15.98
CA ALA A 406 2.83 43.46 -15.95
C ALA A 406 3.39 42.03 -15.93
N GLY A 407 4.43 41.75 -16.73
CA GLY A 407 5.10 40.47 -16.76
C GLY A 407 5.78 40.11 -15.44
N ASN A 408 6.44 41.07 -14.80
CA ASN A 408 7.08 40.86 -13.49
C ASN A 408 6.04 40.62 -12.37
N ASN A 409 4.92 41.34 -12.41
CA ASN A 409 3.82 41.17 -11.46
C ASN A 409 3.19 39.80 -11.62
N LEU A 410 2.94 39.37 -12.86
CA LEU A 410 2.40 38.04 -13.18
C LEU A 410 3.36 36.94 -12.72
N ALA A 411 4.68 37.08 -12.99
CA ALA A 411 5.68 36.13 -12.51
C ALA A 411 5.68 36.03 -11.00
N SER A 412 5.57 37.16 -10.29
CA SER A 412 5.54 37.19 -8.82
C SER A 412 4.25 36.52 -8.27
N GLU A 413 3.13 36.69 -8.94
CA GLU A 413 1.86 36.08 -8.57
C GLU A 413 1.90 34.58 -8.78
N ILE A 414 2.44 34.09 -9.92
CA ILE A 414 2.65 32.67 -10.20
C ILE A 414 3.54 32.04 -9.12
N ILE A 415 4.67 32.66 -8.84
CA ILE A 415 5.62 32.16 -7.85
C ILE A 415 4.99 32.08 -6.46
N ARG A 416 4.25 33.09 -6.04
CA ARG A 416 3.62 33.11 -4.74
C ARG A 416 2.51 32.07 -4.59
N LYS A 417 1.79 31.76 -5.66
CA LYS A 417 0.57 30.93 -5.59
C LYS A 417 0.82 29.46 -5.96
N MET A 418 1.85 29.18 -6.74
CA MET A 418 2.02 27.87 -7.41
C MET A 418 3.40 27.24 -7.20
N LEU A 419 4.39 28.02 -6.77
CA LEU A 419 5.78 27.62 -6.58
C LEU A 419 6.32 28.07 -5.21
#